data_c8b131335772d7c993876204b8e581ec
#
_entry.id   c8b131335772d7c993876204b8e581ec
#
_cell.length_a   1.000
_cell.length_b   1.000
_cell.length_c   1.000
_cell.angle_alpha   90.00
_cell.angle_beta   90.00
_cell.angle_gamma   90.00
#
_symmetry.space_group_name_H-M   'P 1'
#
loop_
_entity.id
_entity.type
_entity.pdbx_description
1 polymer ?
#
loop_
_entity_poly.entity_id
_entity_poly.type
_entity_poly.pdbx_seq_one_letter_code
_entity_poly.pdbx_strand_id
1 'polypeptide(L)'
;KIPPQLAYGEAGAGELIPPNAVLNFEINILGVIDPGYKTISNEELLSMIGNNAIVIDMRTKAEWEATGIIKGSFPLTAFAKDGKFNTYFMDQTRTLAGEDAQDVKIIFISDDGETASILANAFSEDLGFSAVHILDKGIKGWLNDNREVGDYK
;
A
#
# COMPACT_ATOMS: atom_id res chain seq x y z
N LYS A 1 10.92 -3.31 27.07
CA LYS A 1 11.86 -4.45 27.22
C LYS A 1 11.42 -5.58 26.30
N ILE A 2 12.35 -6.11 25.51
CA ILE A 2 12.11 -7.27 24.64
C ILE A 2 12.94 -8.43 25.17
N PRO A 3 12.33 -9.56 25.55
CA PRO A 3 13.05 -10.72 26.03
C PRO A 3 13.83 -11.40 24.90
N PRO A 4 14.89 -12.17 25.20
CA PRO A 4 15.76 -12.76 24.20
C PRO A 4 15.05 -13.57 23.13
N GLN A 5 13.99 -14.30 23.48
CA GLN A 5 13.20 -15.16 22.58
C GLN A 5 12.46 -14.38 21.48
N LEU A 6 12.19 -13.09 21.72
CA LEU A 6 11.55 -12.17 20.78
C LEU A 6 12.55 -11.20 20.13
N ALA A 7 13.85 -11.39 20.41
CA ALA A 7 14.95 -10.60 19.86
C ALA A 7 15.97 -11.53 19.17
N TYR A 8 17.21 -11.50 19.61
CA TYR A 8 18.31 -12.23 18.98
C TYR A 8 18.65 -13.59 19.62
N GLY A 9 17.86 -14.00 20.61
CA GLY A 9 17.93 -15.34 21.21
C GLY A 9 19.31 -15.75 21.71
N GLU A 10 19.59 -17.04 21.60
CA GLU A 10 20.88 -17.63 22.02
C GLU A 10 22.06 -17.26 21.11
N ALA A 11 21.79 -16.80 19.89
CA ALA A 11 22.85 -16.43 18.95
C ALA A 11 23.46 -15.04 19.23
N GLY A 12 22.66 -14.13 19.81
CA GLY A 12 23.05 -12.72 19.89
C GLY A 12 23.16 -12.04 18.51
N ALA A 13 23.75 -10.85 18.44
CA ALA A 13 23.99 -10.17 17.16
C ALA A 13 25.26 -9.34 17.21
N GLY A 14 26.23 -9.72 16.36
CA GLY A 14 27.54 -9.08 16.29
C GLY A 14 28.27 -9.06 17.63
N GLU A 15 29.12 -8.07 17.83
CA GLU A 15 29.89 -7.89 19.09
C GLU A 15 29.10 -7.12 20.17
N LEU A 16 27.96 -6.49 19.79
CA LEU A 16 27.24 -5.55 20.67
C LEU A 16 26.10 -6.22 21.43
N ILE A 17 25.51 -7.30 20.91
CA ILE A 17 24.36 -7.96 21.53
C ILE A 17 24.76 -9.40 21.91
N PRO A 18 25.10 -9.66 23.17
CA PRO A 18 25.50 -11.00 23.58
C PRO A 18 24.32 -11.98 23.53
N PRO A 19 24.61 -13.30 23.52
CA PRO A 19 23.60 -14.34 23.65
C PRO A 19 22.67 -14.11 24.84
N ASN A 20 21.37 -14.36 24.63
CA ASN A 20 20.32 -14.20 25.63
C ASN A 20 20.18 -12.78 26.22
N ALA A 21 20.58 -11.75 25.48
CA ALA A 21 20.43 -10.36 25.91
C ALA A 21 18.96 -9.93 25.94
N VAL A 22 18.56 -9.30 27.04
CA VAL A 22 17.30 -8.55 27.11
C VAL A 22 17.52 -7.17 26.53
N LEU A 23 16.79 -6.81 25.47
CA LEU A 23 16.90 -5.50 24.85
C LEU A 23 16.00 -4.48 25.57
N ASN A 24 16.58 -3.35 25.92
CA ASN A 24 15.85 -2.19 26.43
C ASN A 24 15.89 -1.10 25.35
N PHE A 25 14.72 -0.60 24.98
CA PHE A 25 14.58 0.54 24.06
C PHE A 25 14.02 1.73 24.82
N GLU A 26 14.59 2.90 24.54
CA GLU A 26 14.00 4.19 24.87
C GLU A 26 13.68 4.86 23.53
N ILE A 27 12.40 5.15 23.31
CA ILE A 27 11.90 5.75 22.07
C ILE A 27 11.34 7.11 22.41
N ASN A 28 11.96 8.16 21.86
CA ASN A 28 11.49 9.53 21.95
C ASN A 28 10.83 9.91 20.62
N ILE A 29 9.53 10.18 20.63
CA ILE A 29 8.82 10.69 19.46
C ILE A 29 9.12 12.18 19.36
N LEU A 30 9.91 12.58 18.36
CA LEU A 30 10.32 13.96 18.13
C LEU A 30 9.29 14.78 17.33
N GLY A 31 8.38 14.10 16.64
CA GLY A 31 7.33 14.71 15.86
C GLY A 31 6.49 13.68 15.13
N VAL A 32 5.33 14.10 14.68
CA VAL A 32 4.47 13.35 13.76
C VAL A 32 4.33 14.19 12.51
N ILE A 33 4.65 13.60 11.36
CA ILE A 33 4.47 14.22 10.04
C ILE A 33 3.27 13.56 9.41
N ASP A 34 2.34 14.34 8.87
CA ASP A 34 1.22 13.79 8.13
C ASP A 34 1.73 13.07 6.87
N PRO A 35 1.19 11.91 6.53
CA PRO A 35 1.61 11.19 5.33
C PRO A 35 1.33 12.04 4.08
N GLY A 36 2.21 11.95 3.10
CA GLY A 36 2.08 12.66 1.83
C GLY A 36 0.92 12.19 0.94
N TYR A 37 0.12 11.21 1.40
CA TYR A 37 -1.06 10.68 0.71
C TYR A 37 -2.34 10.97 1.50
N LYS A 38 -3.50 10.80 0.85
CA LYS A 38 -4.82 10.94 1.47
C LYS A 38 -5.58 9.63 1.47
N THR A 39 -6.25 9.33 2.58
CA THR A 39 -7.22 8.24 2.64
C THR A 39 -8.58 8.75 2.15
N ILE A 40 -9.21 8.03 1.24
CA ILE A 40 -10.51 8.39 0.65
C ILE A 40 -11.58 7.34 0.93
N SER A 41 -12.82 7.78 1.04
CA SER A 41 -14.00 6.93 1.18
C SER A 41 -14.39 6.25 -0.14
N ASN A 42 -15.31 5.29 -0.08
CA ASN A 42 -15.90 4.65 -1.24
C ASN A 42 -16.67 5.66 -2.14
N GLU A 43 -17.32 6.68 -1.55
CA GLU A 43 -18.02 7.75 -2.26
C GLU A 43 -17.05 8.65 -3.02
N GLU A 44 -15.96 9.03 -2.37
CA GLU A 44 -14.91 9.84 -3.00
C GLU A 44 -14.25 9.10 -4.15
N LEU A 45 -13.96 7.80 -4.00
CA LEU A 45 -13.43 6.97 -5.08
C LEU A 45 -14.38 6.98 -6.29
N LEU A 46 -15.68 6.78 -6.09
CA LEU A 46 -16.66 6.83 -7.18
C LEU A 46 -16.67 8.17 -7.91
N SER A 47 -16.51 9.27 -7.18
CA SER A 47 -16.42 10.61 -7.77
C SER A 47 -15.13 10.83 -8.59
N MET A 48 -14.06 10.10 -8.27
CA MET A 48 -12.76 10.21 -8.93
C MET A 48 -12.64 9.29 -10.15
N ILE A 49 -13.29 8.11 -10.13
CA ILE A 49 -13.37 7.22 -11.30
C ILE A 49 -13.99 7.96 -12.48
N GLY A 50 -13.30 7.99 -13.61
CA GLY A 50 -13.74 8.71 -14.80
C GLY A 50 -13.38 10.20 -14.86
N ASN A 51 -12.80 10.77 -13.79
CA ASN A 51 -12.32 12.15 -13.71
C ASN A 51 -10.77 12.25 -13.71
N ASN A 52 -10.13 11.59 -14.69
CA ASN A 52 -8.67 11.54 -14.87
C ASN A 52 -7.89 11.01 -13.64
N ALA A 53 -8.53 10.24 -12.78
CA ALA A 53 -7.85 9.55 -11.71
C ALA A 53 -7.47 8.13 -12.18
N ILE A 54 -6.27 7.71 -11.83
CA ILE A 54 -5.77 6.36 -12.10
C ILE A 54 -5.98 5.53 -10.83
N VAL A 55 -6.87 4.56 -10.92
CA VAL A 55 -7.18 3.66 -9.82
C VAL A 55 -6.46 2.35 -10.07
N ILE A 56 -5.57 1.95 -9.17
CA ILE A 56 -4.75 0.75 -9.30
C ILE A 56 -5.15 -0.24 -8.21
N ASP A 57 -5.70 -1.39 -8.62
CA ASP A 57 -5.89 -2.53 -7.74
C ASP A 57 -4.59 -3.33 -7.68
N MET A 58 -3.85 -3.15 -6.60
CA MET A 58 -2.49 -3.67 -6.42
C MET A 58 -2.43 -5.10 -5.86
N ARG A 59 -3.58 -5.74 -5.67
CA ARG A 59 -3.68 -7.11 -5.17
C ARG A 59 -3.13 -8.13 -6.17
N THR A 60 -3.14 -9.38 -5.80
CA THR A 60 -2.71 -10.49 -6.67
C THR A 60 -3.83 -10.91 -7.63
N LYS A 61 -3.45 -11.54 -8.74
CA LYS A 61 -4.40 -12.11 -9.71
C LYS A 61 -5.41 -13.05 -9.05
N ALA A 62 -4.96 -13.90 -8.12
CA ALA A 62 -5.84 -14.84 -7.42
C ALA A 62 -6.91 -14.12 -6.58
N GLU A 63 -6.60 -12.96 -6.01
CA GLU A 63 -7.54 -12.14 -5.25
C GLU A 63 -8.55 -11.46 -6.18
N TRP A 64 -8.13 -10.98 -7.35
CA TRP A 64 -9.06 -10.43 -8.36
C TRP A 64 -10.04 -11.49 -8.88
N GLU A 65 -9.53 -12.71 -9.14
CA GLU A 65 -10.37 -13.84 -9.57
C GLU A 65 -11.38 -14.28 -8.50
N ALA A 66 -10.99 -14.17 -7.22
CA ALA A 66 -11.84 -14.57 -6.10
C ALA A 66 -12.95 -13.56 -5.76
N THR A 67 -12.66 -12.25 -5.85
CA THR A 67 -13.57 -11.20 -5.35
C THR A 67 -14.00 -10.19 -6.41
N GLY A 68 -13.45 -10.26 -7.63
CA GLY A 68 -13.61 -9.22 -8.64
C GLY A 68 -12.73 -7.99 -8.39
N ILE A 69 -12.89 -6.99 -9.24
CA ILE A 69 -12.20 -5.69 -9.18
C ILE A 69 -13.22 -4.54 -9.22
N ILE A 70 -12.87 -3.39 -8.67
CA ILE A 70 -13.69 -2.18 -8.80
C ILE A 70 -13.67 -1.74 -10.27
N LYS A 71 -14.84 -1.52 -10.86
CA LYS A 71 -14.95 -1.09 -12.27
C LYS A 71 -14.18 0.21 -12.48
N GLY A 72 -13.31 0.24 -13.50
CA GLY A 72 -12.47 1.39 -13.79
C GLY A 72 -11.12 1.37 -13.08
N SER A 73 -10.81 0.35 -12.27
CA SER A 73 -9.46 0.13 -11.77
C SER A 73 -8.61 -0.68 -12.74
N PHE A 74 -7.30 -0.43 -12.69
CA PHE A 74 -6.27 -1.18 -13.41
C PHE A 74 -5.70 -2.26 -12.48
N PRO A 75 -5.84 -3.55 -12.81
CA PRO A 75 -5.26 -4.62 -12.04
C PRO A 75 -3.75 -4.68 -12.27
N LEU A 76 -2.95 -4.34 -11.25
CA LEU A 76 -1.50 -4.28 -11.32
C LEU A 76 -0.90 -4.74 -9.99
N THR A 77 -0.48 -6.00 -9.92
CA THR A 77 0.07 -6.60 -8.69
C THR A 77 1.35 -5.89 -8.25
N ALA A 78 1.34 -5.35 -7.02
CA ALA A 78 2.52 -4.74 -6.42
C ALA A 78 3.39 -5.75 -5.67
N PHE A 79 2.78 -6.68 -4.95
CA PHE A 79 3.48 -7.71 -4.18
C PHE A 79 2.98 -9.10 -4.54
N ALA A 80 3.90 -10.02 -4.79
CA ALA A 80 3.58 -11.42 -4.93
C ALA A 80 3.12 -12.03 -3.58
N LYS A 81 2.51 -13.22 -3.63
CA LYS A 81 2.00 -13.90 -2.43
C LYS A 81 3.09 -14.18 -1.37
N ASP A 82 4.34 -14.27 -1.76
CA ASP A 82 5.50 -14.43 -0.88
C ASP A 82 6.03 -13.09 -0.32
N GLY A 83 5.32 -11.98 -0.57
CA GLY A 83 5.69 -10.64 -0.16
C GLY A 83 6.73 -9.95 -1.04
N LYS A 84 7.18 -10.61 -2.14
CA LYS A 84 8.17 -10.05 -3.04
C LYS A 84 7.58 -8.92 -3.87
N PHE A 85 8.26 -7.76 -3.87
CA PHE A 85 7.85 -6.62 -4.66
C PHE A 85 8.04 -6.85 -6.16
N ASN A 86 7.04 -6.48 -6.94
CA ASN A 86 7.10 -6.48 -8.40
C ASN A 86 7.91 -5.27 -8.90
N THR A 87 9.13 -5.51 -9.34
CA THR A 87 10.04 -4.44 -9.79
C THR A 87 9.50 -3.63 -10.99
N TYR A 88 8.58 -4.20 -11.78
CA TYR A 88 7.93 -3.50 -12.90
C TYR A 88 6.76 -2.62 -12.49
N PHE A 89 6.29 -2.73 -11.24
CA PHE A 89 5.12 -1.98 -10.75
C PHE A 89 5.29 -0.48 -10.94
N MET A 90 6.46 0.05 -10.62
CA MET A 90 6.78 1.47 -10.73
C MET A 90 6.70 1.97 -12.17
N ASP A 91 7.33 1.24 -13.11
CA ASP A 91 7.36 1.62 -14.52
C ASP A 91 5.96 1.51 -15.15
N GLN A 92 5.21 0.48 -14.79
CA GLN A 92 3.82 0.31 -15.25
C GLN A 92 2.91 1.41 -14.71
N THR A 93 3.06 1.79 -13.44
CA THR A 93 2.31 2.92 -12.85
C THR A 93 2.65 4.24 -13.55
N ARG A 94 3.93 4.51 -13.82
CA ARG A 94 4.34 5.69 -14.58
C ARG A 94 3.79 5.69 -16.00
N THR A 95 3.78 4.53 -16.67
CA THR A 95 3.20 4.40 -18.00
C THR A 95 1.71 4.73 -18.01
N LEU A 96 0.96 4.29 -16.99
CA LEU A 96 -0.45 4.63 -16.82
C LEU A 96 -0.65 6.12 -16.53
N ALA A 97 0.23 6.72 -15.73
CA ALA A 97 0.13 8.12 -15.32
C ALA A 97 0.55 9.12 -16.42
N GLY A 98 1.41 8.69 -17.36
CA GLY A 98 1.96 9.54 -18.42
C GLY A 98 3.23 10.29 -18.01
N GLU A 99 3.77 11.08 -18.93
CA GLU A 99 5.07 11.77 -18.74
C GLU A 99 5.02 12.87 -17.66
N ASP A 100 3.87 13.54 -17.52
CA ASP A 100 3.63 14.61 -16.52
C ASP A 100 2.94 14.05 -15.24
N ALA A 101 3.34 12.88 -14.81
CA ALA A 101 2.66 12.05 -13.83
C ALA A 101 2.56 12.65 -12.41
N GLN A 102 3.36 13.66 -12.06
CA GLN A 102 3.47 14.13 -10.67
C GLN A 102 2.16 14.70 -10.09
N ASP A 103 1.32 15.31 -10.94
CA ASP A 103 0.04 15.90 -10.54
C ASP A 103 -1.18 15.02 -10.85
N VAL A 104 -0.96 13.84 -11.42
CA VAL A 104 -2.03 12.88 -11.70
C VAL A 104 -2.52 12.25 -10.40
N LYS A 105 -3.84 12.19 -10.23
CA LYS A 105 -4.43 11.51 -9.07
C LYS A 105 -4.26 10.01 -9.21
N ILE A 106 -3.48 9.41 -8.31
CA ILE A 106 -3.28 7.97 -8.23
C ILE A 106 -3.97 7.45 -6.97
N ILE A 107 -4.79 6.42 -7.12
CA ILE A 107 -5.45 5.77 -6.01
C ILE A 107 -5.00 4.30 -5.96
N PHE A 108 -4.42 3.89 -4.84
CA PHE A 108 -4.06 2.50 -4.60
C PHE A 108 -5.14 1.77 -3.82
N ILE A 109 -5.50 0.58 -4.29
CA ILE A 109 -6.43 -0.34 -3.63
C ILE A 109 -5.65 -1.60 -3.24
N SER A 110 -5.64 -1.92 -1.95
CA SER A 110 -5.19 -3.20 -1.40
C SER A 110 -6.37 -3.95 -0.78
N ASP A 111 -6.10 -5.03 -0.07
CA ASP A 111 -7.13 -5.85 0.58
C ASP A 111 -7.86 -5.06 1.69
N ASP A 112 -7.12 -4.40 2.57
CA ASP A 112 -7.65 -3.66 3.74
C ASP A 112 -7.13 -2.22 3.88
N GLY A 113 -6.30 -1.74 2.95
CA GLY A 113 -5.69 -0.41 2.96
C GLY A 113 -4.26 -0.37 3.52
N GLU A 114 -3.82 -1.34 4.32
CA GLU A 114 -2.50 -1.31 4.97
C GLU A 114 -1.35 -1.35 3.96
N THR A 115 -1.37 -2.32 3.03
CA THR A 115 -0.32 -2.42 2.00
C THR A 115 -0.33 -1.21 1.06
N ALA A 116 -1.51 -0.66 0.77
CA ALA A 116 -1.64 0.55 -0.05
C ALA A 116 -0.98 1.76 0.61
N SER A 117 -1.05 1.89 1.93
CA SER A 117 -0.43 3.00 2.67
C SER A 117 1.10 3.02 2.56
N ILE A 118 1.73 1.84 2.55
CA ILE A 118 3.19 1.70 2.39
C ILE A 118 3.63 2.22 1.03
N LEU A 119 2.95 1.80 -0.05
CA LEU A 119 3.26 2.27 -1.39
C LEU A 119 2.92 3.73 -1.60
N ALA A 120 1.80 4.19 -1.06
CA ALA A 120 1.39 5.59 -1.15
C ALA A 120 2.43 6.53 -0.53
N ASN A 121 3.01 6.14 0.60
CA ASN A 121 4.12 6.88 1.23
C ASN A 121 5.34 6.95 0.30
N ALA A 122 5.79 5.81 -0.25
CA ALA A 122 6.92 5.78 -1.16
C ALA A 122 6.67 6.63 -2.43
N PHE A 123 5.45 6.60 -2.98
CA PHE A 123 5.11 7.40 -4.15
C PHE A 123 5.09 8.90 -3.84
N SER A 124 4.59 9.32 -2.69
CA SER A 124 4.51 10.73 -2.32
C SER A 124 5.85 11.28 -1.87
N GLU A 125 6.57 10.59 -0.99
CA GLU A 125 7.78 11.09 -0.34
C GLU A 125 9.04 10.85 -1.19
N ASP A 126 9.20 9.64 -1.76
CA ASP A 126 10.42 9.28 -2.48
C ASP A 126 10.36 9.63 -3.98
N LEU A 127 9.17 9.59 -4.59
CA LEU A 127 8.98 9.77 -6.02
C LEU A 127 8.36 11.12 -6.40
N GLY A 128 7.90 11.90 -5.41
CA GLY A 128 7.40 13.25 -5.59
C GLY A 128 6.01 13.36 -6.25
N PHE A 129 5.18 12.31 -6.18
CA PHE A 129 3.79 12.40 -6.62
C PHE A 129 2.96 13.21 -5.64
N SER A 130 2.30 14.27 -6.11
CA SER A 130 1.58 15.24 -5.25
C SER A 130 0.15 14.82 -4.90
N ALA A 131 -0.46 13.90 -5.64
CA ALA A 131 -1.87 13.55 -5.55
C ALA A 131 -2.11 12.03 -5.37
N VAL A 132 -1.44 11.46 -4.37
CA VAL A 132 -1.56 10.04 -4.03
C VAL A 132 -2.68 9.81 -3.02
N HIS A 133 -3.47 8.78 -3.25
CA HIS A 133 -4.60 8.39 -2.40
C HIS A 133 -4.61 6.89 -2.16
N ILE A 134 -5.26 6.48 -1.08
CA ILE A 134 -5.60 5.08 -0.80
C ILE A 134 -7.09 4.96 -0.50
N LEU A 135 -7.68 3.83 -0.86
CA LEU A 135 -9.06 3.51 -0.49
C LEU A 135 -9.11 3.06 0.98
N ASP A 136 -9.93 3.73 1.79
CA ASP A 136 -10.16 3.34 3.20
C ASP A 136 -10.66 1.89 3.27
N LYS A 137 -10.03 1.08 4.14
CA LYS A 137 -10.32 -0.36 4.30
C LYS A 137 -10.22 -1.19 3.02
N GLY A 138 -9.64 -0.65 1.94
CA GLY A 138 -9.38 -1.35 0.69
C GLY A 138 -10.62 -1.98 0.06
N ILE A 139 -10.42 -3.10 -0.67
CA ILE A 139 -11.53 -3.83 -1.31
C ILE A 139 -12.49 -4.45 -0.28
N LYS A 140 -12.00 -4.81 0.91
CA LYS A 140 -12.86 -5.32 1.98
C LYS A 140 -13.91 -4.28 2.40
N GLY A 141 -13.50 -3.02 2.57
CA GLY A 141 -14.43 -1.93 2.86
C GLY A 141 -15.47 -1.74 1.77
N TRP A 142 -15.06 -1.81 0.50
CA TRP A 142 -15.94 -1.72 -0.65
C TRP A 142 -17.01 -2.82 -0.66
N LEU A 143 -16.59 -4.07 -0.45
CA LEU A 143 -17.49 -5.23 -0.42
C LEU A 143 -18.42 -5.22 0.80
N ASN A 144 -17.94 -4.80 1.96
CA ASN A 144 -18.74 -4.69 3.18
C ASN A 144 -19.87 -3.64 3.04
N ASP A 145 -19.66 -2.62 2.21
CA ASP A 145 -20.69 -1.65 1.84
C ASP A 145 -21.64 -2.17 0.74
N ASN A 146 -21.56 -3.47 0.39
CA ASN A 146 -22.34 -4.12 -0.67
C ASN A 146 -22.22 -3.44 -2.03
N ARG A 147 -21.07 -2.91 -2.36
CA ARG A 147 -20.82 -2.26 -3.65
C ARG A 147 -20.42 -3.27 -4.71
N GLU A 148 -20.84 -2.99 -5.94
CA GLU A 148 -20.59 -3.88 -7.08
C GLU A 148 -19.12 -3.87 -7.49
N VAL A 149 -18.66 -5.04 -7.90
CA VAL A 149 -17.37 -5.28 -8.55
C VAL A 149 -17.60 -5.83 -9.96
N GLY A 150 -16.60 -5.68 -10.82
CA GLY A 150 -16.58 -6.32 -12.12
C GLY A 150 -15.79 -7.63 -12.07
N ASP A 151 -16.14 -8.56 -12.98
CA ASP A 151 -15.35 -9.78 -13.16
C ASP A 151 -13.95 -9.43 -13.68
N TYR A 152 -12.94 -10.04 -13.09
CA TYR A 152 -11.61 -10.05 -13.67
C TYR A 152 -11.54 -11.15 -14.74
N LYS A 153 -11.30 -10.78 -15.98
CA LYS A 153 -11.20 -11.70 -17.14
C LYS A 153 -9.82 -11.65 -17.75
#